data_a9f023bf71e106f8976d8d3c041eb4f9
#
_entry.id   a9f023bf71e106f8976d8d3c041eb4f9
#
_cell.length_a   1.000
_cell.length_b   1.000
_cell.length_c   1.000
_cell.angle_alpha   90.00
_cell.angle_beta   90.00
_cell.angle_gamma   90.00
#
_symmetry.space_group_name_H-M   'P 1'
#
loop_
_entity.id
_entity.type
_entity.pdbx_description
1 polymer ?
#
loop_
_entity_poly.entity_id
_entity_poly.type
_entity_poly.pdbx_seq_one_letter_code
_entity_poly.pdbx_strand_id
1 'polypeptide(L)'
;MRKIITIILFFIAGSARAQDINAVLQKAKAKIETVNDYEASGRMKTNVAFLKVPVANVKVYFKKPNRLKVKSEKGISFIPKGAVNINMSNITGTNKFTVIDGGTDKLNGHSLRVARLLPDDDNSDMVLSTVYIDDATGLIMKARTTTKDNGTYELEMSYGKFAAYGLPDKIIFSFNTKDYRLPKGVTFDFDDGTSSPPADHNKARKGRAEINFSNYIINKGVSDEVFK
;
A
#
# COMPACT_ATOMS: atom_id res chain seq x y z
N MET A 1 15.67 -27.68 -66.47
CA MET A 1 15.48 -26.32 -65.91
C MET A 1 14.89 -26.46 -64.48
N ARG A 2 15.74 -26.32 -63.46
CA ARG A 2 15.38 -26.47 -62.04
C ARG A 2 15.07 -25.07 -61.49
N LYS A 3 13.80 -24.83 -61.16
CA LYS A 3 13.39 -23.55 -60.50
C LYS A 3 13.70 -23.64 -59.01
N ILE A 4 14.65 -22.86 -58.57
CA ILE A 4 14.97 -22.66 -57.15
C ILE A 4 13.99 -21.62 -56.60
N ILE A 5 13.04 -22.05 -55.75
CA ILE A 5 12.17 -21.15 -55.01
C ILE A 5 12.88 -20.75 -53.74
N THR A 6 13.39 -19.51 -53.68
CA THR A 6 13.98 -18.91 -52.49
C THR A 6 12.86 -18.42 -51.60
N ILE A 7 12.60 -19.13 -50.50
CA ILE A 7 11.67 -18.69 -49.43
C ILE A 7 12.41 -17.69 -48.56
N ILE A 8 12.08 -16.41 -48.70
CA ILE A 8 12.56 -15.34 -47.78
C ILE A 8 11.67 -15.39 -46.54
N LEU A 9 12.20 -15.96 -45.46
CA LEU A 9 11.58 -15.92 -44.11
C LEU A 9 11.77 -14.53 -43.54
N PHE A 10 10.69 -13.71 -43.57
CA PHE A 10 10.67 -12.40 -42.91
C PHE A 10 10.57 -12.60 -41.39
N PHE A 11 11.70 -12.54 -40.70
CA PHE A 11 11.74 -12.51 -39.25
C PHE A 11 11.24 -11.13 -38.78
N ILE A 12 9.95 -11.02 -38.46
CA ILE A 12 9.41 -9.87 -37.77
C ILE A 12 9.89 -10.00 -36.30
N ALA A 13 11.07 -9.46 -36.02
CA ALA A 13 11.51 -9.23 -34.65
C ALA A 13 10.60 -8.15 -34.04
N GLY A 14 9.52 -8.59 -33.41
CA GLY A 14 8.70 -7.74 -32.57
C GLY A 14 9.58 -7.15 -31.47
N SER A 15 9.97 -5.89 -31.61
CA SER A 15 10.63 -5.13 -30.56
C SER A 15 9.66 -5.04 -29.39
N ALA A 16 9.73 -5.97 -28.45
CA ALA A 16 9.11 -5.83 -27.15
C ALA A 16 9.76 -4.59 -26.50
N ARG A 17 9.16 -3.43 -26.71
CA ARG A 17 9.55 -2.22 -25.96
C ARG A 17 9.22 -2.49 -24.51
N ALA A 18 10.22 -2.76 -23.71
CA ALA A 18 10.06 -2.71 -22.26
C ALA A 18 9.52 -1.30 -21.95
N GLN A 19 8.30 -1.23 -21.48
CA GLN A 19 7.69 0.06 -21.11
C GLN A 19 8.55 0.68 -20.01
N ASP A 20 8.93 1.96 -20.17
CA ASP A 20 9.70 2.69 -19.18
C ASP A 20 8.98 2.65 -17.82
N ILE A 21 9.70 2.31 -16.76
CA ILE A 21 9.16 2.20 -15.41
C ILE A 21 8.51 3.51 -14.95
N ASN A 22 9.03 4.66 -15.42
CA ASN A 22 8.41 5.96 -15.15
C ASN A 22 7.02 6.06 -15.79
N ALA A 23 6.83 5.55 -17.00
CA ALA A 23 5.53 5.54 -17.67
C ALA A 23 4.52 4.65 -16.93
N VAL A 24 4.97 3.49 -16.43
CA VAL A 24 4.14 2.60 -15.59
C VAL A 24 3.73 3.29 -14.30
N LEU A 25 4.68 3.95 -13.64
CA LEU A 25 4.42 4.69 -12.41
C LEU A 25 3.46 5.87 -12.64
N GLN A 26 3.62 6.61 -13.74
CA GLN A 26 2.71 7.69 -14.12
C GLN A 26 1.29 7.18 -14.39
N LYS A 27 1.13 6.00 -15.01
CA LYS A 27 -0.19 5.37 -15.19
C LYS A 27 -0.87 5.07 -13.86
N ALA A 28 -0.13 4.55 -12.88
CA ALA A 28 -0.65 4.30 -11.54
C ALA A 28 -1.01 5.62 -10.84
N LYS A 29 -0.15 6.63 -10.93
CA LYS A 29 -0.35 7.96 -10.40
C LYS A 29 -1.61 8.62 -10.93
N ALA A 30 -1.82 8.59 -12.24
CA ALA A 30 -2.97 9.23 -12.90
C ALA A 30 -4.32 8.75 -12.36
N LYS A 31 -4.45 7.46 -12.03
CA LYS A 31 -5.70 6.93 -11.43
C LYS A 31 -5.99 7.56 -10.08
N ILE A 32 -4.98 7.63 -9.23
CA ILE A 32 -5.09 8.13 -7.86
C ILE A 32 -5.30 9.64 -7.85
N GLU A 33 -4.72 10.36 -8.81
CA GLU A 33 -4.85 11.80 -8.95
C GLU A 33 -6.28 12.27 -9.25
N THR A 34 -7.15 11.39 -9.72
CA THR A 34 -8.58 11.68 -9.88
C THR A 34 -9.31 11.85 -8.56
N VAL A 35 -8.73 11.37 -7.46
CA VAL A 35 -9.33 11.39 -6.12
C VAL A 35 -8.77 12.57 -5.33
N ASN A 36 -9.63 13.56 -5.01
CA ASN A 36 -9.25 14.71 -4.19
C ASN A 36 -9.52 14.44 -2.70
N ASP A 37 -10.61 13.75 -2.41
CA ASP A 37 -11.00 13.33 -1.08
C ASP A 37 -11.87 12.07 -1.15
N TYR A 38 -11.94 11.33 -0.04
CA TYR A 38 -12.92 10.27 0.14
C TYR A 38 -13.23 10.03 1.62
N GLU A 39 -14.44 9.52 1.87
CA GLU A 39 -14.83 8.79 3.06
C GLU A 39 -15.04 7.33 2.67
N ALA A 40 -14.33 6.42 3.35
CA ALA A 40 -14.48 4.98 3.14
C ALA A 40 -15.00 4.32 4.42
N SER A 41 -15.92 3.38 4.27
CA SER A 41 -16.39 2.52 5.35
C SER A 41 -15.86 1.12 5.16
N GLY A 42 -15.46 0.46 6.24
CA GLY A 42 -14.92 -0.89 6.17
C GLY A 42 -14.86 -1.58 7.52
N ARG A 43 -14.38 -2.82 7.47
CA ARG A 43 -14.14 -3.64 8.66
C ARG A 43 -12.65 -3.92 8.77
N MET A 44 -12.08 -3.63 9.93
CA MET A 44 -10.68 -3.85 10.24
C MET A 44 -10.54 -5.06 11.17
N LYS A 45 -9.65 -5.98 10.80
CA LYS A 45 -9.21 -7.11 11.62
C LYS A 45 -7.72 -6.95 11.88
N THR A 46 -7.33 -6.94 13.15
CA THR A 46 -5.93 -6.85 13.56
C THR A 46 -5.50 -8.18 14.18
N ASN A 47 -4.37 -8.70 13.73
CA ASN A 47 -3.74 -9.88 14.30
C ASN A 47 -2.29 -9.53 14.66
N VAL A 48 -2.09 -9.24 15.92
CA VAL A 48 -0.76 -8.97 16.51
C VAL A 48 -0.62 -9.93 17.70
N ALA A 49 0.45 -10.67 17.75
CA ALA A 49 0.60 -11.84 18.63
C ALA A 49 0.42 -11.55 20.13
N PHE A 50 0.53 -10.30 20.54
CA PHE A 50 0.39 -9.85 21.93
C PHE A 50 -0.83 -8.95 22.15
N LEU A 51 -1.71 -8.78 21.13
CA LEU A 51 -2.83 -7.85 21.20
C LEU A 51 -4.08 -8.50 20.63
N LYS A 52 -5.07 -8.78 21.47
CA LYS A 52 -6.39 -9.21 21.04
C LYS A 52 -7.23 -7.98 20.70
N VAL A 53 -7.23 -7.57 19.45
CA VAL A 53 -8.10 -6.47 18.99
C VAL A 53 -9.33 -7.08 18.31
N PRO A 54 -10.53 -6.79 18.79
CA PRO A 54 -11.75 -7.26 18.13
C PRO A 54 -11.86 -6.67 16.72
N VAL A 55 -12.61 -7.35 15.86
CA VAL A 55 -12.97 -6.79 14.55
C VAL A 55 -13.79 -5.53 14.78
N ALA A 56 -13.37 -4.44 14.18
CA ALA A 56 -14.01 -3.14 14.34
C ALA A 56 -14.50 -2.58 12.99
N ASN A 57 -15.64 -1.89 13.02
CA ASN A 57 -16.00 -1.04 11.91
C ASN A 57 -15.12 0.20 11.94
N VAL A 58 -14.63 0.60 10.77
CA VAL A 58 -13.76 1.76 10.62
C VAL A 58 -14.28 2.68 9.52
N LYS A 59 -14.05 3.96 9.74
CA LYS A 59 -14.18 4.99 8.71
C LYS A 59 -12.80 5.54 8.41
N VAL A 60 -12.46 5.60 7.13
CA VAL A 60 -11.20 6.15 6.63
C VAL A 60 -11.52 7.41 5.84
N TYR A 61 -10.90 8.50 6.23
CA TYR A 61 -11.04 9.80 5.59
C TYR A 61 -9.72 10.19 4.95
N PHE A 62 -9.79 10.61 3.72
CA PHE A 62 -8.66 11.15 2.98
C PHE A 62 -9.01 12.50 2.38
N LYS A 63 -8.04 13.42 2.36
CA LYS A 63 -8.12 14.68 1.64
C LYS A 63 -6.73 15.11 1.20
N LYS A 64 -6.57 15.44 -0.07
CA LYS A 64 -5.32 15.98 -0.60
C LYS A 64 -4.83 17.19 0.19
N PRO A 65 -3.50 17.42 0.27
CA PRO A 65 -2.46 16.65 -0.42
C PRO A 65 -2.09 15.33 0.30
N ASN A 66 -2.23 15.22 1.62
CA ASN A 66 -1.74 14.08 2.40
C ASN A 66 -2.46 13.87 3.74
N ARG A 67 -3.68 14.36 3.89
CA ARG A 67 -4.44 14.17 5.13
C ARG A 67 -5.19 12.84 5.09
N LEU A 68 -4.88 11.99 6.05
CA LEU A 68 -5.57 10.72 6.24
C LEU A 68 -5.90 10.55 7.73
N LYS A 69 -7.12 10.13 8.04
CA LYS A 69 -7.56 9.78 9.38
C LYS A 69 -8.41 8.52 9.36
N VAL A 70 -8.14 7.63 10.29
CA VAL A 70 -8.97 6.46 10.50
C VAL A 70 -9.66 6.58 11.85
N LYS A 71 -10.95 6.40 11.85
CA LYS A 71 -11.79 6.37 13.05
C LYS A 71 -12.37 4.97 13.21
N SER A 72 -12.27 4.41 14.40
CA SER A 72 -12.96 3.18 14.78
C SER A 72 -14.25 3.53 15.52
N GLU A 73 -15.33 2.83 15.25
CA GLU A 73 -16.62 3.02 15.95
C GLU A 73 -16.57 2.44 17.37
N LYS A 74 -15.70 1.49 17.64
CA LYS A 74 -15.53 0.86 18.96
C LYS A 74 -14.05 0.71 19.26
N GLY A 75 -13.57 1.46 20.26
CA GLY A 75 -12.25 1.26 20.83
C GLY A 75 -11.08 1.81 20.01
N ILE A 76 -9.90 1.32 20.34
CA ILE A 76 -8.62 1.80 19.83
C ILE A 76 -8.47 1.42 18.37
N SER A 77 -8.32 2.40 17.50
CA SER A 77 -7.90 2.17 16.12
C SER A 77 -6.39 1.93 16.12
N PHE A 78 -5.98 0.68 16.12
CA PHE A 78 -4.58 0.31 15.94
C PHE A 78 -4.24 0.35 14.45
N ILE A 79 -3.94 1.52 13.95
CA ILE A 79 -3.32 1.69 12.64
C ILE A 79 -1.93 2.23 12.89
N PRO A 80 -0.91 1.45 12.53
CA PRO A 80 0.46 1.93 12.59
C PRO A 80 0.59 3.24 11.81
N LYS A 81 1.21 4.26 12.39
CA LYS A 81 1.42 5.56 11.71
C LYS A 81 2.04 5.41 10.32
N GLY A 82 2.91 4.42 10.14
CA GLY A 82 3.49 4.07 8.86
C GLY A 82 2.47 3.54 7.85
N ALA A 83 1.48 2.73 8.26
CA ALA A 83 0.43 2.22 7.36
C ALA A 83 -0.49 3.31 6.83
N VAL A 84 -0.69 4.34 7.63
CA VAL A 84 -1.48 5.52 7.28
C VAL A 84 -0.70 6.44 6.35
N ASN A 85 0.62 6.51 6.51
CA ASN A 85 1.52 7.27 5.64
C ASN A 85 1.87 6.56 4.32
N ILE A 86 1.36 5.36 4.09
CA ILE A 86 1.30 4.83 2.73
C ILE A 86 0.12 5.51 2.05
N ASN A 87 0.21 6.71 2.13
CA ASN A 87 -0.47 7.60 1.30
C ASN A 87 0.04 7.34 -0.10
N MET A 88 -0.85 6.97 -0.97
CA MET A 88 -0.60 7.07 -2.39
C MET A 88 -0.06 8.46 -2.73
N SER A 89 -0.25 9.48 -1.90
CA SER A 89 0.42 10.77 -1.99
C SER A 89 1.94 10.69 -1.85
N ASN A 90 2.52 9.70 -1.20
CA ASN A 90 3.97 9.51 -1.27
C ASN A 90 4.43 9.03 -2.66
N ILE A 91 3.54 8.36 -3.39
CA ILE A 91 3.79 7.97 -4.79
C ILE A 91 3.34 9.07 -5.75
N THR A 92 2.33 9.86 -5.36
CA THR A 92 1.69 10.88 -6.19
C THR A 92 1.98 12.31 -5.76
N GLY A 93 2.55 12.50 -4.56
CA GLY A 93 2.76 13.80 -3.93
C GLY A 93 3.92 14.61 -4.50
N THR A 94 4.20 15.72 -3.83
CA THR A 94 5.28 16.65 -4.15
C THR A 94 6.68 16.12 -3.88
N ASN A 95 6.78 14.96 -3.21
CA ASN A 95 8.07 14.35 -2.92
C ASN A 95 8.75 13.90 -4.22
N LYS A 96 9.97 14.35 -4.42
CA LYS A 96 10.81 13.89 -5.52
C LYS A 96 11.43 12.54 -5.14
N PHE A 97 11.44 11.64 -6.11
CA PHE A 97 12.05 10.32 -5.96
C PHE A 97 12.93 10.01 -7.14
N THR A 98 14.09 9.46 -6.87
CA THR A 98 14.84 8.71 -7.87
C THR A 98 14.18 7.36 -8.07
N VAL A 99 13.74 7.07 -9.31
CA VAL A 99 13.03 5.84 -9.68
C VAL A 99 14.01 4.88 -10.34
N ILE A 100 14.12 3.68 -9.79
CA ILE A 100 14.96 2.60 -10.34
C ILE A 100 14.06 1.46 -10.80
N ASP A 101 14.26 0.99 -12.04
CA ASP A 101 13.56 -0.20 -12.54
C ASP A 101 14.04 -1.45 -11.77
N GLY A 102 13.11 -2.10 -11.10
CA GLY A 102 13.32 -3.34 -10.36
C GLY A 102 12.99 -4.59 -11.18
N GLY A 103 12.68 -4.42 -12.48
CA GLY A 103 12.32 -5.51 -13.37
C GLY A 103 10.84 -5.91 -13.26
N THR A 104 10.59 -7.21 -13.37
CA THR A 104 9.24 -7.80 -13.35
C THR A 104 9.11 -8.83 -12.24
N ASP A 105 7.88 -9.00 -11.76
CA ASP A 105 7.49 -10.03 -10.78
C ASP A 105 6.11 -10.60 -11.12
N LYS A 106 5.68 -11.63 -10.42
CA LYS A 106 4.34 -12.22 -10.56
C LYS A 106 3.68 -12.35 -9.19
N LEU A 107 2.44 -11.90 -9.09
CA LEU A 107 1.64 -12.05 -7.89
C LEU A 107 0.21 -12.44 -8.28
N ASN A 108 -0.28 -13.56 -7.74
CA ASN A 108 -1.64 -14.06 -7.97
C ASN A 108 -2.05 -14.12 -9.46
N GLY A 109 -1.12 -14.50 -10.34
CA GLY A 109 -1.36 -14.57 -11.78
C GLY A 109 -1.20 -13.25 -12.55
N HIS A 110 -1.00 -12.13 -11.87
CA HIS A 110 -0.71 -10.82 -12.48
C HIS A 110 0.78 -10.68 -12.80
N SER A 111 1.08 -10.14 -13.98
CA SER A 111 2.44 -9.69 -14.32
C SER A 111 2.64 -8.28 -13.76
N LEU A 112 3.66 -8.12 -12.93
CA LEU A 112 3.92 -6.88 -12.22
C LEU A 112 5.21 -6.23 -12.72
N ARG A 113 5.20 -4.90 -12.83
CA ARG A 113 6.39 -4.09 -12.96
C ARG A 113 6.81 -3.60 -11.58
N VAL A 114 8.10 -3.65 -11.33
CA VAL A 114 8.65 -3.30 -10.01
C VAL A 114 9.40 -1.98 -10.12
N ALA A 115 8.95 -0.98 -9.35
CA ALA A 115 9.61 0.29 -9.21
C ALA A 115 10.21 0.42 -7.81
N ARG A 116 11.49 0.80 -7.72
CA ARG A 116 12.14 1.17 -6.46
C ARG A 116 12.24 2.68 -6.39
N LEU A 117 11.69 3.25 -5.32
CA LEU A 117 11.60 4.68 -5.08
C LEU A 117 12.55 5.05 -3.95
N LEU A 118 13.56 5.84 -4.25
CA LEU A 118 14.44 6.44 -3.25
C LEU A 118 14.07 7.92 -3.12
N PRO A 119 13.77 8.40 -1.90
CA PRO A 119 13.49 9.82 -1.70
C PRO A 119 14.74 10.65 -1.97
N ASP A 120 14.57 11.79 -2.66
CA ASP A 120 15.65 12.75 -2.90
C ASP A 120 15.87 13.67 -1.68
N ASP A 121 14.95 13.62 -0.69
CA ASP A 121 15.05 14.40 0.55
C ASP A 121 15.66 13.54 1.66
N ASP A 122 16.83 13.96 2.14
CA ASP A 122 17.56 13.31 3.23
C ASP A 122 16.80 13.31 4.57
N ASN A 123 15.85 14.22 4.76
CA ASN A 123 14.99 14.29 5.95
C ASN A 123 13.78 13.34 5.85
N SER A 124 13.58 12.67 4.73
CA SER A 124 12.53 11.67 4.60
C SER A 124 12.70 10.55 5.64
N ASP A 125 11.60 10.17 6.33
CA ASP A 125 11.58 8.96 7.16
C ASP A 125 11.71 7.70 6.29
N MET A 126 11.22 7.76 5.05
CA MET A 126 11.35 6.65 4.10
C MET A 126 12.78 6.54 3.58
N VAL A 127 13.34 5.33 3.65
CA VAL A 127 14.65 4.98 3.09
C VAL A 127 14.51 4.43 1.66
N LEU A 128 13.56 3.53 1.48
CA LEU A 128 13.28 2.87 0.21
C LEU A 128 11.84 2.39 0.18
N SER A 129 11.16 2.58 -0.95
CA SER A 129 9.90 1.90 -1.22
C SER A 129 9.99 1.09 -2.51
N THR A 130 9.62 -0.18 -2.47
CA THR A 130 9.48 -1.04 -3.64
C THR A 130 8.00 -1.22 -3.93
N VAL A 131 7.58 -0.76 -5.10
CA VAL A 131 6.19 -0.75 -5.54
C VAL A 131 6.00 -1.75 -6.68
N TYR A 132 4.99 -2.59 -6.56
CA TYR A 132 4.63 -3.62 -7.53
C TYR A 132 3.33 -3.21 -8.23
N ILE A 133 3.42 -2.92 -9.50
CA ILE A 133 2.34 -2.35 -10.31
C ILE A 133 1.90 -3.37 -11.35
N ASP A 134 0.61 -3.69 -11.38
CA ASP A 134 0.03 -4.52 -12.44
C ASP A 134 0.18 -3.83 -13.79
N ASP A 135 0.89 -4.49 -14.71
CA ASP A 135 1.27 -3.91 -16.00
C ASP A 135 0.05 -3.60 -16.87
N ALA A 136 -0.95 -4.47 -16.83
CA ALA A 136 -2.16 -4.32 -17.63
C ALA A 136 -3.05 -3.17 -17.12
N THR A 137 -3.27 -3.11 -15.82
CA THR A 137 -4.25 -2.19 -15.22
C THR A 137 -3.64 -0.91 -14.68
N GLY A 138 -2.34 -0.89 -14.39
CA GLY A 138 -1.65 0.21 -13.70
C GLY A 138 -2.06 0.32 -12.21
N LEU A 139 -2.54 -0.76 -11.60
CA LEU A 139 -2.89 -0.77 -10.18
C LEU A 139 -1.70 -1.21 -9.33
N ILE A 140 -1.52 -0.56 -8.18
CA ILE A 140 -0.48 -0.94 -7.24
C ILE A 140 -0.96 -2.14 -6.42
N MET A 141 -0.43 -3.32 -6.68
CA MET A 141 -0.85 -4.55 -6.01
C MET A 141 -0.14 -4.76 -4.67
N LYS A 142 1.08 -4.23 -4.56
CA LYS A 142 1.91 -4.39 -3.36
C LYS A 142 2.87 -3.22 -3.23
N ALA A 143 3.18 -2.84 -2.00
CA ALA A 143 4.26 -1.92 -1.68
C ALA A 143 5.03 -2.43 -0.46
N ARG A 144 6.36 -2.42 -0.52
CA ARG A 144 7.24 -2.73 0.60
C ARG A 144 8.11 -1.52 0.89
N THR A 145 7.96 -0.95 2.07
CA THR A 145 8.64 0.28 2.46
C THR A 145 9.51 0.08 3.68
N THR A 146 10.73 0.56 3.61
CA THR A 146 11.67 0.62 4.74
C THR A 146 11.78 2.06 5.20
N THR A 147 11.65 2.28 6.50
CA THR A 147 11.78 3.60 7.15
C THR A 147 12.94 3.61 8.12
N LYS A 148 13.39 4.82 8.48
CA LYS A 148 14.49 5.04 9.45
C LYS A 148 14.10 4.56 10.85
N ASP A 149 12.87 4.87 11.29
CA ASP A 149 12.45 4.69 12.65
C ASP A 149 11.59 3.45 12.92
N ASN A 150 10.84 2.98 11.90
CA ASN A 150 9.83 1.93 12.10
C ASN A 150 10.13 0.64 11.32
N GLY A 151 11.37 0.48 10.80
CA GLY A 151 11.77 -0.71 10.07
C GLY A 151 11.02 -0.90 8.74
N THR A 152 10.80 -2.15 8.36
CA THR A 152 10.17 -2.50 7.08
C THR A 152 8.74 -2.98 7.29
N TYR A 153 7.82 -2.44 6.48
CA TYR A 153 6.45 -2.89 6.39
C TYR A 153 6.03 -3.17 4.94
N GLU A 154 4.95 -3.91 4.80
CA GLU A 154 4.43 -4.32 3.52
C GLU A 154 2.92 -4.10 3.45
N LEU A 155 2.44 -3.64 2.31
CA LEU A 155 1.04 -3.54 1.95
C LEU A 155 0.75 -4.43 0.77
N GLU A 156 -0.33 -5.17 0.88
CA GLU A 156 -0.93 -5.85 -0.25
C GLU A 156 -2.33 -5.27 -0.48
N MET A 157 -2.66 -5.03 -1.73
CA MET A 157 -3.93 -4.41 -2.14
C MET A 157 -4.66 -5.30 -3.11
N SER A 158 -5.98 -5.42 -2.92
CA SER A 158 -6.86 -6.10 -3.87
C SER A 158 -7.94 -5.14 -4.32
N TYR A 159 -8.29 -5.20 -5.58
CA TYR A 159 -9.18 -4.23 -6.23
C TYR A 159 -10.41 -4.92 -6.81
N GLY A 160 -11.51 -4.20 -6.84
CA GLY A 160 -12.78 -4.58 -7.46
C GLY A 160 -13.55 -3.34 -7.89
N LYS A 161 -14.61 -3.01 -7.19
CA LYS A 161 -15.57 -1.97 -7.58
C LYS A 161 -14.96 -0.58 -7.82
N PHE A 162 -13.92 -0.22 -7.07
CA PHE A 162 -13.32 1.12 -7.12
C PHE A 162 -11.95 1.15 -7.81
N ALA A 163 -11.60 0.11 -8.55
CA ALA A 163 -10.34 -0.03 -9.27
C ALA A 163 -10.06 1.12 -10.26
N ALA A 164 -11.11 1.69 -10.87
CA ALA A 164 -10.98 2.82 -11.78
C ALA A 164 -10.36 4.07 -11.11
N TYR A 165 -10.57 4.24 -9.81
CA TYR A 165 -10.00 5.31 -9.00
C TYR A 165 -8.67 4.93 -8.34
N GLY A 166 -8.16 3.71 -8.58
CA GLY A 166 -7.00 3.19 -7.86
C GLY A 166 -7.27 2.95 -6.37
N LEU A 167 -8.53 2.84 -5.95
CA LEU A 167 -8.94 2.59 -4.58
C LEU A 167 -9.19 1.09 -4.36
N PRO A 168 -8.50 0.45 -3.39
CA PRO A 168 -8.62 -0.98 -3.14
C PRO A 168 -9.88 -1.33 -2.34
N ASP A 169 -10.45 -2.50 -2.60
CA ASP A 169 -11.51 -3.06 -1.76
C ASP A 169 -10.93 -3.70 -0.49
N LYS A 170 -9.65 -4.08 -0.55
CA LYS A 170 -8.97 -4.71 0.59
C LYS A 170 -7.52 -4.25 0.66
N ILE A 171 -7.09 -3.94 1.88
CA ILE A 171 -5.69 -3.65 2.20
C ILE A 171 -5.24 -4.59 3.31
N ILE A 172 -4.09 -5.22 3.13
CA ILE A 172 -3.39 -5.96 4.16
C ILE A 172 -2.09 -5.24 4.46
N PHE A 173 -1.94 -4.84 5.71
CA PHE A 173 -0.71 -4.26 6.25
C PHE A 173 0.01 -5.30 7.08
N SER A 174 1.28 -5.56 6.76
CA SER A 174 2.14 -6.50 7.48
C SER A 174 3.41 -5.80 7.93
N PHE A 175 3.85 -6.04 9.16
CA PHE A 175 5.03 -5.43 9.74
C PHE A 175 5.73 -6.38 10.70
N ASN A 176 7.02 -6.13 10.98
CA ASN A 176 7.75 -6.86 12.00
C ASN A 176 7.59 -6.16 13.35
N THR A 177 7.08 -6.86 14.36
CA THR A 177 6.82 -6.28 15.68
C THR A 177 8.09 -5.89 16.46
N LYS A 178 9.26 -6.44 16.10
CA LYS A 178 10.55 -6.02 16.70
C LYS A 178 10.99 -4.63 16.26
N ASP A 179 10.77 -4.34 14.97
CA ASP A 179 11.25 -3.13 14.32
C ASP A 179 10.22 -2.00 14.39
N TYR A 180 8.97 -2.36 14.69
CA TYR A 180 7.86 -1.43 14.70
C TYR A 180 7.62 -0.85 16.11
N ARG A 181 7.88 0.44 16.26
CA ARG A 181 7.57 1.17 17.50
C ARG A 181 6.12 1.60 17.51
N LEU A 182 5.39 1.17 18.53
CA LEU A 182 4.02 1.61 18.75
C LEU A 182 3.96 3.12 18.98
N PRO A 183 2.92 3.80 18.47
CA PRO A 183 2.72 5.22 18.78
C PRO A 183 2.66 5.44 20.28
N LYS A 184 3.29 6.52 20.77
CA LYS A 184 3.19 6.94 22.18
C LYS A 184 1.71 7.18 22.52
N GLY A 185 1.24 6.61 23.64
CA GLY A 185 -0.14 6.76 24.11
C GLY A 185 -1.07 5.58 23.82
N VAL A 186 -0.58 4.50 23.19
CA VAL A 186 -1.29 3.22 23.17
C VAL A 186 -0.89 2.46 24.43
N THR A 187 -1.67 2.59 25.49
CA THR A 187 -1.55 1.75 26.69
C THR A 187 -2.24 0.42 26.44
N PHE A 188 -1.58 -0.68 26.82
CA PHE A 188 -2.07 -2.04 26.64
C PHE A 188 -2.98 -2.52 27.77
N ASP A 189 -3.60 -1.62 28.50
CA ASP A 189 -4.49 -1.93 29.60
C ASP A 189 -5.86 -2.43 29.07
N PHE A 190 -5.84 -3.59 28.42
CA PHE A 190 -7.01 -4.44 28.31
C PHE A 190 -6.78 -5.65 29.20
N ASP A 191 -7.04 -5.47 30.48
CA ASP A 191 -7.19 -6.57 31.43
C ASP A 191 -8.57 -7.20 31.17
N ASP A 192 -8.62 -8.28 30.39
CA ASP A 192 -9.81 -9.11 30.21
C ASP A 192 -9.91 -10.20 31.28
N GLY A 193 -9.11 -10.11 32.34
CA GLY A 193 -9.08 -11.07 33.45
C GLY A 193 -8.51 -12.44 33.08
N THR A 194 -7.99 -12.61 31.86
CA THR A 194 -7.33 -13.86 31.43
C THR A 194 -5.82 -13.63 31.43
N SER A 195 -5.11 -14.16 32.41
CA SER A 195 -3.65 -14.19 32.46
C SER A 195 -3.09 -14.98 31.28
N SER A 196 -2.78 -14.26 30.19
CA SER A 196 -1.97 -14.84 29.12
C SER A 196 -0.52 -14.95 29.59
N PRO A 197 0.20 -16.04 29.25
CA PRO A 197 1.63 -16.15 29.59
C PRO A 197 2.38 -14.94 29.04
N PRO A 198 3.42 -14.45 29.75
CA PRO A 198 4.22 -13.30 29.28
C PRO A 198 4.70 -13.59 27.87
N ALA A 199 4.32 -12.75 26.93
CA ALA A 199 4.78 -12.89 25.55
C ALA A 199 6.30 -12.71 25.54
N ASP A 200 6.99 -13.71 25.00
CA ASP A 200 8.43 -13.62 24.78
C ASP A 200 8.72 -12.48 23.78
N HIS A 201 9.02 -11.30 24.30
CA HIS A 201 9.29 -10.09 23.53
C HIS A 201 10.54 -10.21 22.62
N ASN A 202 11.30 -11.29 22.76
CA ASN A 202 12.52 -11.52 21.98
C ASN A 202 12.29 -12.24 20.66
N LYS A 203 11.12 -12.83 20.42
CA LYS A 203 10.82 -13.47 19.14
C LYS A 203 10.19 -12.47 18.18
N ALA A 204 10.85 -12.27 17.02
CA ALA A 204 10.28 -11.50 15.90
C ALA A 204 8.94 -12.13 15.46
N ARG A 205 7.85 -11.40 15.59
CA ARG A 205 6.51 -11.84 15.19
C ARG A 205 5.97 -10.87 14.15
N LYS A 206 5.33 -11.39 13.11
CA LYS A 206 4.67 -10.56 12.12
C LYS A 206 3.34 -10.06 12.70
N GLY A 207 3.18 -8.73 12.74
CA GLY A 207 1.89 -8.09 12.95
C GLY A 207 1.17 -7.95 11.62
N ARG A 208 -0.15 -8.10 11.62
CA ARG A 208 -1.00 -7.96 10.43
C ARG A 208 -2.27 -7.19 10.77
N ALA A 209 -2.59 -6.18 9.99
CA ALA A 209 -3.89 -5.53 10.00
C ALA A 209 -4.51 -5.66 8.60
N GLU A 210 -5.78 -6.01 8.54
CA GLU A 210 -6.54 -6.17 7.32
C GLU A 210 -7.76 -5.26 7.36
N ILE A 211 -7.96 -4.45 6.32
CA ILE A 211 -9.16 -3.62 6.14
C ILE A 211 -9.86 -4.09 4.87
N ASN A 212 -11.13 -4.47 5.02
CA ASN A 212 -12.03 -4.74 3.91
C ASN A 212 -13.00 -3.58 3.80
N PHE A 213 -12.93 -2.83 2.70
CA PHE A 213 -13.79 -1.69 2.43
C PHE A 213 -15.11 -2.13 1.81
N SER A 214 -16.20 -1.63 2.34
CA SER A 214 -17.55 -1.90 1.83
C SER A 214 -18.04 -0.81 0.89
N ASN A 215 -17.59 0.44 1.10
CA ASN A 215 -18.02 1.57 0.30
C ASN A 215 -17.01 2.73 0.35
N TYR A 216 -17.02 3.55 -0.71
CA TYR A 216 -16.33 4.83 -0.83
C TYR A 216 -17.29 5.92 -1.29
N ILE A 217 -17.23 7.07 -0.63
CA ILE A 217 -17.85 8.33 -1.07
C ILE A 217 -16.68 9.20 -1.56
N ILE A 218 -16.57 9.37 -2.88
CA ILE A 218 -15.40 9.96 -3.54
C ILE A 218 -15.72 11.36 -4.02
N ASN A 219 -14.82 12.33 -3.78
CA ASN A 219 -14.88 13.71 -4.27
C ASN A 219 -16.20 14.45 -3.89
N LYS A 220 -16.67 14.24 -2.66
CA LYS A 220 -17.87 14.93 -2.14
C LYS A 220 -17.52 16.00 -1.11
N GLY A 221 -16.27 16.21 -0.82
CA GLY A 221 -15.76 17.15 0.17
C GLY A 221 -15.74 16.55 1.58
N VAL A 222 -14.52 16.23 2.07
CA VAL A 222 -14.32 15.84 3.48
C VAL A 222 -14.04 17.10 4.29
N SER A 223 -14.81 17.30 5.38
CA SER A 223 -14.65 18.44 6.28
C SER A 223 -13.27 18.40 6.97
N ASP A 224 -12.65 19.57 7.12
CA ASP A 224 -11.37 19.71 7.81
C ASP A 224 -11.48 19.39 9.30
N GLU A 225 -12.67 19.51 9.90
CA GLU A 225 -12.96 19.12 11.28
C GLU A 225 -12.68 17.64 11.55
N VAL A 226 -12.80 16.79 10.52
CA VAL A 226 -12.53 15.35 10.66
C VAL A 226 -11.08 15.10 11.04
N PHE A 227 -10.16 15.97 10.62
CA PHE A 227 -8.70 15.79 10.78
C PHE A 227 -8.14 16.46 12.04
N LYS A 228 -8.92 17.24 12.75
CA LYS A 228 -8.63 17.77 14.09
C LYS A 228 -8.83 16.69 15.18
#